data_ce5dac5f94c19e2452e4b67563232064
#
_entry.id   ce5dac5f94c19e2452e4b67563232064
#
_cell.length_a   1.000
_cell.length_b   1.000
_cell.length_c   1.000
_cell.angle_alpha   90.00
_cell.angle_beta   90.00
_cell.angle_gamma   90.00
#
_symmetry.space_group_name_H-M   'P 1'
#
loop_
_entity.id
_entity.type
_entity.pdbx_description
1 polymer ?
#
loop_
_entity_poly.entity_id
_entity_poly.type
_entity_poly.pdbx_seq_one_letter_code
_entity_poly.pdbx_strand_id
1 'polypeptide(L)'
;MDLYRIILVDDEEEVRKSIIRKIDWQSVGFTVVGDAENGEDALEKIENLEPDVVLTDIRMPYMDGLTLAEKIRQKYPSMKIVIFSGYDDFEYAKRAIKLNVTEYILKPVNVEELTAILKKIQASLDEEIEQKRDVSLLRENYKRSLPILREQFLKDLVSRQMDEMTVAERLEQYDIPLAGAKKWISIAV
;
A
#
# COMPACT_ATOMS: atom_id res chain seq x y z
N MET A 1 -2.84 -12.78 14.28
CA MET A 1 -2.47 -11.83 13.21
C MET A 1 -1.46 -12.52 12.32
N ASP A 2 -1.63 -12.42 11.03
CA ASP A 2 -0.63 -12.93 10.10
C ASP A 2 0.59 -12.00 10.15
N LEU A 3 1.79 -12.58 10.08
CA LEU A 3 3.04 -11.82 10.12
C LEU A 3 3.28 -11.19 8.73
N TYR A 4 3.73 -9.94 8.71
CA TYR A 4 4.17 -9.28 7.49
C TYR A 4 5.42 -9.94 6.92
N ARG A 5 5.52 -10.01 5.62
CA ARG A 5 6.59 -10.69 4.90
C ARG A 5 7.71 -9.71 4.58
N ILE A 6 8.94 -10.07 4.93
CA ILE A 6 10.11 -9.21 4.73
C ILE A 6 11.24 -9.96 4.01
N ILE A 7 11.92 -9.27 3.09
CA ILE A 7 13.12 -9.75 2.40
C ILE A 7 14.31 -8.85 2.72
N LEU A 8 15.49 -9.47 2.88
CA LEU A 8 16.76 -8.77 3.10
C LEU A 8 17.62 -8.83 1.84
N VAL A 9 18.22 -7.71 1.47
CA VAL A 9 19.08 -7.59 0.28
C VAL A 9 20.39 -6.90 0.64
N ASP A 10 21.50 -7.61 0.54
CA ASP A 10 22.85 -7.12 0.85
C ASP A 10 23.84 -8.05 0.17
N ASP A 11 24.92 -7.60 -0.43
CA ASP A 11 25.90 -8.45 -1.08
C ASP A 11 26.79 -9.22 -0.05
N GLU A 12 26.86 -8.72 1.17
CA GLU A 12 27.58 -9.38 2.26
C GLU A 12 26.72 -10.44 2.98
N GLU A 13 26.91 -11.72 2.67
CA GLU A 13 26.16 -12.83 3.27
C GLU A 13 26.18 -12.83 4.81
N GLU A 14 27.33 -12.49 5.40
CA GLU A 14 27.48 -12.43 6.87
C GLU A 14 26.62 -11.30 7.49
N VAL A 15 26.46 -10.18 6.79
CA VAL A 15 25.58 -9.08 7.23
C VAL A 15 24.13 -9.56 7.21
N ARG A 16 23.66 -10.19 6.10
CA ARG A 16 22.31 -10.74 6.02
C ARG A 16 22.02 -11.72 7.13
N LYS A 17 22.90 -12.72 7.30
CA LYS A 17 22.78 -13.74 8.37
C LYS A 17 22.79 -13.15 9.77
N SER A 18 23.62 -12.12 10.00
CA SER A 18 23.70 -11.44 11.28
C SER A 18 22.40 -10.73 11.63
N ILE A 19 21.81 -9.99 10.67
CA ILE A 19 20.53 -9.28 10.86
C ILE A 19 19.42 -10.30 11.12
N ILE A 20 19.32 -11.36 10.30
CA ILE A 20 18.29 -12.40 10.44
C ILE A 20 18.33 -13.06 11.82
N ARG A 21 19.52 -13.32 12.38
CA ARG A 21 19.66 -13.99 13.69
C ARG A 21 19.46 -13.09 14.90
N LYS A 22 19.79 -11.80 14.76
CA LYS A 22 19.79 -10.87 15.91
C LYS A 22 18.41 -10.27 16.22
N ILE A 23 17.51 -10.26 15.25
CA ILE A 23 16.16 -9.71 15.39
C ILE A 23 15.18 -10.83 15.75
N ASP A 24 14.36 -10.59 16.77
CA ASP A 24 13.18 -11.42 17.03
C ASP A 24 12.03 -10.94 16.12
N TRP A 25 12.02 -11.46 14.89
CA TRP A 25 11.10 -11.06 13.83
C TRP A 25 9.64 -11.20 14.22
N GLN A 26 9.31 -12.28 14.95
CA GLN A 26 7.93 -12.50 15.38
C GLN A 26 7.45 -11.45 16.36
N SER A 27 8.33 -11.02 17.29
CA SER A 27 7.99 -10.00 18.29
C SER A 27 7.75 -8.61 17.68
N VAL A 28 8.28 -8.37 16.48
CA VAL A 28 8.08 -7.13 15.72
C VAL A 28 7.04 -7.26 14.61
N GLY A 29 6.33 -8.41 14.52
CA GLY A 29 5.23 -8.62 13.59
C GLY A 29 5.64 -9.03 12.19
N PHE A 30 6.86 -9.54 11.98
CA PHE A 30 7.37 -9.92 10.66
C PHE A 30 7.82 -11.38 10.57
N THR A 31 7.93 -11.87 9.35
CA THR A 31 8.61 -13.13 8.99
C THR A 31 9.54 -12.89 7.82
N VAL A 32 10.78 -13.33 7.94
CA VAL A 32 11.76 -13.28 6.83
C VAL A 32 11.40 -14.39 5.84
N VAL A 33 11.00 -14.00 4.64
CA VAL A 33 10.57 -14.93 3.59
C VAL A 33 11.68 -15.25 2.60
N GLY A 34 12.76 -14.48 2.61
CA GLY A 34 13.93 -14.72 1.77
C GLY A 34 15.03 -13.69 1.99
N ASP A 35 16.15 -13.91 1.36
CA ASP A 35 17.25 -12.97 1.25
C ASP A 35 17.82 -12.97 -0.17
N ALA A 36 18.50 -11.89 -0.57
CA ALA A 36 19.08 -11.74 -1.89
C ALA A 36 20.46 -11.06 -1.81
N GLU A 37 21.33 -11.37 -2.76
CA GLU A 37 22.72 -10.85 -2.78
C GLU A 37 22.90 -9.60 -3.65
N ASN A 38 21.89 -9.23 -4.43
CA ASN A 38 21.89 -8.03 -5.27
C ASN A 38 20.46 -7.67 -5.69
N GLY A 39 20.31 -6.53 -6.36
CA GLY A 39 18.98 -6.05 -6.76
C GLY A 39 18.29 -6.88 -7.86
N GLU A 40 19.03 -7.61 -8.70
CA GLU A 40 18.44 -8.48 -9.74
C GLU A 40 17.84 -9.73 -9.11
N ASP A 41 18.61 -10.42 -8.25
CA ASP A 41 18.14 -11.56 -7.47
C ASP A 41 16.95 -11.17 -6.56
N ALA A 42 17.03 -9.95 -5.98
CA ALA A 42 15.93 -9.43 -5.17
C ALA A 42 14.62 -9.26 -5.97
N LEU A 43 14.68 -8.72 -7.20
CA LEU A 43 13.48 -8.54 -8.02
C LEU A 43 12.81 -9.86 -8.38
N GLU A 44 13.59 -10.88 -8.74
CA GLU A 44 13.05 -12.22 -9.01
C GLU A 44 12.36 -12.82 -7.78
N LYS A 45 13.01 -12.69 -6.62
CA LYS A 45 12.43 -13.17 -5.36
C LYS A 45 11.21 -12.39 -4.91
N ILE A 46 11.18 -11.07 -5.12
CA ILE A 46 10.03 -10.22 -4.82
C ILE A 46 8.80 -10.65 -5.63
N GLU A 47 8.96 -10.99 -6.91
CA GLU A 47 7.85 -11.46 -7.74
C GLU A 47 7.24 -12.79 -7.25
N ASN A 48 8.08 -13.68 -6.74
CA ASN A 48 7.66 -15.00 -6.27
C ASN A 48 7.19 -15.01 -4.81
N LEU A 49 7.80 -14.18 -3.98
CA LEU A 49 7.57 -14.18 -2.54
C LEU A 49 6.62 -13.08 -2.07
N GLU A 50 6.29 -12.11 -2.91
CA GLU A 50 5.38 -10.99 -2.59
C GLU A 50 5.59 -10.42 -1.17
N PRO A 51 6.80 -9.91 -0.82
CA PRO A 51 7.04 -9.35 0.50
C PRO A 51 6.32 -8.01 0.67
N ASP A 52 5.97 -7.69 1.92
CA ASP A 52 5.41 -6.38 2.29
C ASP A 52 6.51 -5.33 2.47
N VAL A 53 7.72 -5.79 2.85
CA VAL A 53 8.87 -4.93 3.18
C VAL A 53 10.14 -5.46 2.53
N VAL A 54 10.94 -4.54 2.00
CA VAL A 54 12.30 -4.81 1.51
C VAL A 54 13.30 -4.02 2.35
N LEU A 55 14.26 -4.72 2.95
CA LEU A 55 15.44 -4.13 3.58
C LEU A 55 16.61 -4.29 2.61
N THR A 56 17.20 -3.21 2.12
CA THR A 56 18.27 -3.29 1.12
C THR A 56 19.48 -2.43 1.47
N ASP A 57 20.66 -2.96 1.20
CA ASP A 57 21.87 -2.14 1.11
C ASP A 57 21.81 -1.27 -0.17
N ILE A 58 22.59 -0.19 -0.20
CA ILE A 58 22.73 0.64 -1.40
C ILE A 58 23.75 0.04 -2.36
N ARG A 59 24.94 -0.30 -1.87
CA ARG A 59 26.05 -0.68 -2.73
C ARG A 59 26.09 -2.19 -2.92
N MET A 60 25.56 -2.64 -4.03
CA MET A 60 25.58 -4.05 -4.41
C MET A 60 26.02 -4.19 -5.88
N PRO A 61 26.61 -5.33 -6.28
CA PRO A 61 26.94 -5.60 -7.66
C PRO A 61 25.69 -5.72 -8.53
N TYR A 62 25.83 -5.55 -9.84
CA TYR A 62 24.79 -5.67 -10.87
C TYR A 62 23.70 -4.60 -10.78
N MET A 63 22.94 -4.57 -9.69
CA MET A 63 21.89 -3.60 -9.43
C MET A 63 21.99 -3.08 -7.99
N ASP A 64 22.21 -1.78 -7.85
CA ASP A 64 22.23 -1.10 -6.54
C ASP A 64 20.85 -0.99 -5.89
N GLY A 65 20.83 -0.76 -4.56
CA GLY A 65 19.57 -0.70 -3.80
C GLY A 65 18.68 0.48 -4.15
N LEU A 66 19.22 1.59 -4.68
CA LEU A 66 18.41 2.73 -5.13
C LEU A 66 17.73 2.42 -6.47
N THR A 67 18.43 1.75 -7.37
CA THR A 67 17.86 1.27 -8.62
C THR A 67 16.80 0.18 -8.37
N LEU A 68 17.06 -0.71 -7.40
CA LEU A 68 16.07 -1.67 -6.92
C LEU A 68 14.82 -0.95 -6.38
N ALA A 69 15.00 0.04 -5.50
CA ALA A 69 13.91 0.83 -4.93
C ALA A 69 13.07 1.53 -6.01
N GLU A 70 13.70 2.08 -7.05
CA GLU A 70 13.01 2.70 -8.17
C GLU A 70 12.12 1.70 -8.92
N LYS A 71 12.63 0.50 -9.23
CA LYS A 71 11.85 -0.55 -9.89
C LYS A 71 10.70 -1.08 -9.01
N ILE A 72 10.96 -1.26 -7.72
CA ILE A 72 9.92 -1.64 -6.75
C ILE A 72 8.83 -0.58 -6.72
N ARG A 73 9.18 0.70 -6.65
CA ARG A 73 8.20 1.78 -6.58
C ARG A 73 7.30 1.87 -7.80
N GLN A 74 7.83 1.54 -8.99
CA GLN A 74 7.05 1.50 -10.24
C GLN A 74 6.06 0.33 -10.28
N LYS A 75 6.45 -0.86 -9.82
CA LYS A 75 5.64 -2.09 -9.93
C LYS A 75 4.81 -2.39 -8.68
N TYR A 76 5.32 -2.02 -7.49
CA TYR A 76 4.74 -2.32 -6.18
C TYR A 76 4.68 -1.06 -5.29
N PRO A 77 3.82 -0.08 -5.59
CA PRO A 77 3.84 1.24 -4.94
C PRO A 77 3.54 1.20 -3.43
N SER A 78 2.85 0.17 -2.93
CA SER A 78 2.53 0.00 -1.51
C SER A 78 3.62 -0.69 -0.70
N MET A 79 4.60 -1.34 -1.36
CA MET A 79 5.69 -2.05 -0.68
C MET A 79 6.56 -1.08 0.11
N LYS A 80 6.85 -1.39 1.37
CA LYS A 80 7.74 -0.58 2.20
C LYS A 80 9.19 -0.87 1.86
N ILE A 81 9.99 0.18 1.76
CA ILE A 81 11.42 0.07 1.41
C ILE A 81 12.23 0.73 2.50
N VAL A 82 13.15 -0.03 3.09
CA VAL A 82 14.13 0.45 4.06
C VAL A 82 15.51 0.29 3.45
N ILE A 83 16.28 1.35 3.45
CA ILE A 83 17.64 1.38 2.91
C ILE A 83 18.66 1.43 4.03
N PHE A 84 19.64 0.55 3.97
CA PHE A 84 20.88 0.65 4.76
C PHE A 84 21.97 1.32 3.95
N SER A 85 22.78 2.15 4.59
CA SER A 85 23.93 2.77 3.93
C SER A 85 25.13 2.81 4.88
N GLY A 86 26.28 2.35 4.40
CA GLY A 86 27.57 2.50 5.10
C GLY A 86 28.20 3.89 4.92
N TYR A 87 27.58 4.76 4.17
CA TYR A 87 28.12 6.06 3.80
C TYR A 87 27.12 7.17 4.14
N ASP A 88 27.64 8.19 4.81
CA ASP A 88 26.93 9.45 4.99
C ASP A 88 27.03 10.28 3.69
N ASP A 89 26.46 9.72 2.60
CA ASP A 89 26.44 10.35 1.29
C ASP A 89 25.09 11.04 1.09
N PHE A 90 25.13 12.35 1.16
CA PHE A 90 23.96 13.22 1.00
C PHE A 90 23.19 12.97 -0.33
N GLU A 91 23.89 12.61 -1.42
CA GLU A 91 23.26 12.34 -2.70
C GLU A 91 22.43 11.05 -2.67
N TYR A 92 22.86 10.01 -1.93
CA TYR A 92 22.07 8.80 -1.73
C TYR A 92 20.82 9.06 -0.91
N ALA A 93 20.94 9.79 0.20
CA ALA A 93 19.78 10.18 1.01
C ALA A 93 18.78 11.02 0.20
N LYS A 94 19.25 11.96 -0.60
CA LYS A 94 18.39 12.78 -1.49
C LYS A 94 17.68 11.95 -2.55
N ARG A 95 18.34 10.96 -3.15
CA ARG A 95 17.69 10.03 -4.09
C ARG A 95 16.66 9.15 -3.38
N ALA A 96 16.97 8.62 -2.19
CA ALA A 96 16.06 7.82 -1.38
C ALA A 96 14.75 8.59 -1.05
N ILE A 97 14.88 9.86 -0.66
CA ILE A 97 13.70 10.73 -0.42
C ILE A 97 12.86 10.89 -1.69
N LYS A 98 13.47 11.11 -2.85
CA LYS A 98 12.73 11.24 -4.12
C LYS A 98 12.00 9.96 -4.52
N LEU A 99 12.54 8.80 -4.15
CA LEU A 99 11.94 7.48 -4.36
C LEU A 99 10.88 7.14 -3.32
N ASN A 100 10.64 8.05 -2.37
CA ASN A 100 9.70 7.84 -1.26
C ASN A 100 9.97 6.53 -0.51
N VAL A 101 11.27 6.27 -0.18
CA VAL A 101 11.63 5.15 0.68
C VAL A 101 11.06 5.36 2.08
N THR A 102 10.72 4.29 2.76
CA THR A 102 10.06 4.35 4.06
C THR A 102 11.01 4.82 5.15
N GLU A 103 12.23 4.29 5.17
CA GLU A 103 13.28 4.68 6.12
C GLU A 103 14.67 4.53 5.49
N TYR A 104 15.61 5.34 5.98
CA TYR A 104 17.03 5.32 5.60
C TYR A 104 17.89 5.23 6.86
N ILE A 105 18.70 4.18 6.96
CA ILE A 105 19.46 3.84 8.16
C ILE A 105 20.94 3.84 7.84
N LEU A 106 21.76 4.44 8.71
CA LEU A 106 23.22 4.39 8.59
C LEU A 106 23.78 3.11 9.23
N LYS A 107 24.69 2.45 8.53
CA LYS A 107 25.51 1.36 9.10
C LYS A 107 26.55 1.95 10.06
N PRO A 108 26.90 1.34 11.21
CA PRO A 108 26.47 0.00 11.62
C PRO A 108 25.04 -0.03 12.15
N VAL A 109 24.25 -1.00 11.69
CA VAL A 109 22.84 -1.13 12.09
C VAL A 109 22.76 -1.59 13.55
N ASN A 110 22.12 -0.78 14.38
CA ASN A 110 21.81 -1.12 15.75
C ASN A 110 20.51 -1.93 15.80
N VAL A 111 20.51 -3.03 16.57
CA VAL A 111 19.36 -3.94 16.73
C VAL A 111 18.15 -3.21 17.33
N GLU A 112 18.37 -2.35 18.33
CA GLU A 112 17.31 -1.58 18.97
C GLU A 112 16.69 -0.58 17.98
N GLU A 113 17.51 0.13 17.19
CA GLU A 113 17.05 1.08 16.18
C GLU A 113 16.25 0.37 15.09
N LEU A 114 16.77 -0.73 14.54
CA LEU A 114 16.06 -1.51 13.53
C LEU A 114 14.74 -2.07 14.07
N THR A 115 14.73 -2.58 15.31
CA THR A 115 13.52 -3.05 15.97
C THR A 115 12.47 -1.95 16.11
N ALA A 116 12.87 -0.73 16.50
CA ALA A 116 11.97 0.41 16.60
C ALA A 116 11.38 0.82 15.25
N ILE A 117 12.20 0.82 14.20
CA ILE A 117 11.78 1.12 12.83
C ILE A 117 10.79 0.06 12.31
N LEU A 118 11.08 -1.23 12.53
CA LEU A 118 10.19 -2.32 12.13
C LEU A 118 8.82 -2.21 12.81
N LYS A 119 8.76 -1.89 14.10
CA LYS A 119 7.50 -1.65 14.82
C LYS A 119 6.72 -0.46 14.25
N LYS A 120 7.41 0.61 13.86
CA LYS A 120 6.78 1.76 13.20
C LYS A 120 6.21 1.39 11.83
N ILE A 121 6.93 0.58 11.06
CA ILE A 121 6.47 0.07 9.76
C ILE A 121 5.26 -0.86 9.93
N GLN A 122 5.30 -1.76 10.91
CA GLN A 122 4.17 -2.62 11.25
C GLN A 122 2.92 -1.78 11.54
N ALA A 123 3.01 -0.79 12.42
CA ALA A 123 1.88 0.07 12.76
C ALA A 123 1.31 0.81 11.52
N SER A 124 2.19 1.27 10.61
CA SER A 124 1.77 1.89 9.35
C SER A 124 1.06 0.92 8.41
N LEU A 125 1.51 -0.34 8.33
CA LEU A 125 0.87 -1.39 7.53
C LEU A 125 -0.49 -1.78 8.11
N ASP A 126 -0.60 -1.89 9.44
CA ASP A 126 -1.85 -2.17 10.14
C ASP A 126 -2.89 -1.06 9.86
N GLU A 127 -2.48 0.20 9.95
CA GLU A 127 -3.34 1.35 9.65
C GLU A 127 -3.81 1.36 8.18
N GLU A 128 -2.93 1.06 7.22
CA GLU A 128 -3.30 0.97 5.81
C GLU A 128 -4.32 -0.15 5.54
N ILE A 129 -4.20 -1.28 6.23
CA ILE A 129 -5.16 -2.39 6.13
C ILE A 129 -6.52 -1.99 6.72
N GLU A 130 -6.54 -1.34 7.89
CA GLU A 130 -7.77 -0.84 8.51
C GLU A 130 -8.48 0.16 7.58
N GLN A 131 -7.76 1.15 7.06
CA GLN A 131 -8.32 2.13 6.13
C GLN A 131 -8.93 1.47 4.88
N LYS A 132 -8.24 0.49 4.28
CA LYS A 132 -8.76 -0.25 3.12
C LYS A 132 -10.02 -1.05 3.48
N ARG A 133 -10.06 -1.63 4.68
CA ARG A 133 -11.21 -2.38 5.20
C ARG A 133 -12.42 -1.48 5.41
N ASP A 134 -12.22 -0.31 6.02
CA ASP A 134 -13.27 0.68 6.24
C ASP A 134 -13.88 1.19 4.94
N VAL A 135 -13.03 1.54 3.97
CA VAL A 135 -13.50 1.95 2.62
C VAL A 135 -14.29 0.84 1.94
N SER A 136 -13.85 -0.41 2.07
CA SER A 136 -14.56 -1.57 1.50
C SER A 136 -15.92 -1.78 2.15
N LEU A 137 -16.00 -1.67 3.48
CA LEU A 137 -17.23 -1.78 4.24
C LEU A 137 -18.22 -0.65 3.90
N LEU A 138 -17.74 0.58 3.79
CA LEU A 138 -18.54 1.73 3.37
C LEU A 138 -19.12 1.52 1.96
N ARG A 139 -18.30 1.02 1.01
CA ARG A 139 -18.77 0.70 -0.35
C ARG A 139 -19.81 -0.40 -0.36
N GLU A 140 -19.64 -1.44 0.46
CA GLU A 140 -20.61 -2.53 0.56
C GLU A 140 -21.94 -2.03 1.14
N ASN A 141 -21.90 -1.27 2.22
CA ASN A 141 -23.08 -0.67 2.85
C ASN A 141 -23.80 0.28 1.88
N TYR A 142 -23.06 1.10 1.13
CA TYR A 142 -23.64 1.96 0.09
C TYR A 142 -24.34 1.13 -0.98
N LYS A 143 -23.69 0.09 -1.51
CA LYS A 143 -24.30 -0.80 -2.51
C LYS A 143 -25.57 -1.49 -2.00
N ARG A 144 -25.60 -1.90 -0.73
CA ARG A 144 -26.82 -2.49 -0.11
C ARG A 144 -27.93 -1.47 0.05
N SER A 145 -27.62 -0.21 0.36
CA SER A 145 -28.61 0.86 0.53
C SER A 145 -29.12 1.42 -0.79
N LEU A 146 -28.34 1.31 -1.85
CA LEU A 146 -28.64 1.92 -3.16
C LEU A 146 -30.02 1.53 -3.74
N PRO A 147 -30.48 0.27 -3.69
CA PRO A 147 -31.83 -0.09 -4.16
C PRO A 147 -32.94 0.62 -3.41
N ILE A 148 -32.80 0.76 -2.09
CA ILE A 148 -33.79 1.44 -1.24
C ILE A 148 -33.80 2.94 -1.55
N LEU A 149 -32.63 3.56 -1.69
CA LEU A 149 -32.50 4.96 -2.04
C LEU A 149 -33.07 5.25 -3.43
N ARG A 150 -32.84 4.37 -4.40
CA ARG A 150 -33.43 4.44 -5.75
C ARG A 150 -34.95 4.38 -5.71
N GLU A 151 -35.51 3.41 -4.99
CA GLU A 151 -36.95 3.24 -4.85
C GLU A 151 -37.59 4.48 -4.21
N GLN A 152 -37.00 4.98 -3.13
CA GLN A 152 -37.51 6.16 -2.45
C GLN A 152 -37.42 7.42 -3.31
N PHE A 153 -36.29 7.60 -4.02
CA PHE A 153 -36.14 8.73 -4.94
C PHE A 153 -37.15 8.66 -6.10
N LEU A 154 -37.40 7.47 -6.69
CA LEU A 154 -38.37 7.31 -7.74
C LEU A 154 -39.83 7.58 -7.26
N LYS A 155 -40.16 7.18 -6.03
CA LYS A 155 -41.44 7.52 -5.38
C LYS A 155 -41.57 9.04 -5.17
N ASP A 156 -40.53 9.69 -4.67
CA ASP A 156 -40.53 11.14 -4.48
C ASP A 156 -40.61 11.88 -5.81
N LEU A 157 -39.96 11.41 -6.87
CA LEU A 157 -39.99 11.99 -8.21
C LEU A 157 -41.41 12.00 -8.80
N VAL A 158 -42.18 10.95 -8.52
CA VAL A 158 -43.59 10.85 -8.98
C VAL A 158 -44.54 11.66 -8.10
N SER A 159 -44.25 11.76 -6.78
CA SER A 159 -45.19 12.33 -5.78
C SER A 159 -44.94 13.80 -5.47
N ARG A 160 -43.78 14.32 -5.75
CA ARG A 160 -43.36 15.70 -5.39
C ARG A 160 -42.84 16.45 -6.62
N GLN A 161 -43.10 17.76 -6.66
CA GLN A 161 -42.39 18.62 -7.60
C GLN A 161 -40.93 18.82 -7.09
N MET A 162 -40.01 18.25 -7.83
CA MET A 162 -38.57 18.47 -7.62
C MET A 162 -38.05 19.35 -8.76
N ASP A 163 -37.09 20.22 -8.44
CA ASP A 163 -36.43 21.00 -9.47
C ASP A 163 -35.51 20.12 -10.34
N GLU A 164 -35.34 20.53 -11.61
CA GLU A 164 -34.60 19.75 -12.59
C GLU A 164 -33.13 19.49 -12.22
N MET A 165 -32.49 20.41 -11.50
CA MET A 165 -31.09 20.32 -11.09
C MET A 165 -30.94 19.22 -10.03
N THR A 166 -31.80 19.22 -9.00
CA THR A 166 -31.83 18.20 -7.94
C THR A 166 -32.14 16.79 -8.53
N VAL A 167 -33.03 16.72 -9.52
CA VAL A 167 -33.36 15.46 -10.20
C VAL A 167 -32.15 14.95 -10.96
N ALA A 168 -31.46 15.78 -11.74
CA ALA A 168 -30.29 15.39 -12.51
C ALA A 168 -29.14 14.87 -11.61
N GLU A 169 -28.83 15.60 -10.53
CA GLU A 169 -27.82 15.21 -9.56
C GLU A 169 -28.12 13.85 -8.90
N ARG A 170 -29.36 13.61 -8.49
CA ARG A 170 -29.75 12.35 -7.84
C ARG A 170 -29.81 11.17 -8.81
N LEU A 171 -30.20 11.39 -10.07
CA LEU A 171 -30.13 10.36 -11.09
C LEU A 171 -28.70 9.87 -11.31
N GLU A 172 -27.75 10.81 -11.37
CA GLU A 172 -26.34 10.49 -11.49
C GLU A 172 -25.80 9.82 -10.20
N GLN A 173 -26.09 10.41 -9.03
CA GLN A 173 -25.66 9.89 -7.73
C GLN A 173 -26.12 8.44 -7.49
N TYR A 174 -27.36 8.11 -7.89
CA TYR A 174 -27.90 6.78 -7.68
C TYR A 174 -27.71 5.85 -8.89
N ASP A 175 -26.92 6.29 -9.90
CA ASP A 175 -26.65 5.51 -11.10
C ASP A 175 -27.96 4.99 -11.75
N ILE A 176 -28.93 5.89 -11.92
CA ILE A 176 -30.21 5.59 -12.58
C ILE A 176 -30.07 6.02 -14.05
N PRO A 177 -30.19 5.10 -15.03
CA PRO A 177 -29.89 5.38 -16.44
C PRO A 177 -31.00 6.20 -17.12
N LEU A 178 -31.52 7.20 -16.45
CA LEU A 178 -32.54 8.11 -16.91
C LEU A 178 -32.03 9.55 -17.08
N ALA A 179 -30.74 9.78 -16.81
CA ALA A 179 -30.09 11.07 -17.02
C ALA A 179 -30.17 11.44 -18.53
N GLY A 180 -30.77 12.59 -18.84
CA GLY A 180 -30.97 13.06 -20.22
C GLY A 180 -32.34 12.73 -20.86
N ALA A 181 -33.22 12.05 -20.17
CA ALA A 181 -34.58 11.90 -20.64
C ALA A 181 -35.34 13.22 -20.64
N LYS A 182 -35.96 13.60 -21.79
CA LYS A 182 -36.66 14.87 -21.93
C LYS A 182 -38.11 14.84 -21.42
N LYS A 183 -38.67 13.66 -21.18
CA LYS A 183 -40.04 13.47 -20.66
C LYS A 183 -40.12 12.18 -19.85
N TRP A 184 -40.92 12.20 -18.81
CA TRP A 184 -41.22 11.08 -17.93
C TRP A 184 -42.73 10.78 -18.00
N ILE A 185 -43.10 9.51 -18.15
CA ILE A 185 -44.48 9.06 -18.05
C ILE A 185 -44.53 8.02 -16.93
N SER A 186 -45.31 8.28 -15.89
CA SER A 186 -45.61 7.31 -14.83
C SER A 186 -46.92 6.60 -15.17
N ILE A 187 -46.89 5.29 -15.15
CA ILE A 187 -48.09 4.45 -15.31
C ILE A 187 -48.28 3.71 -13.98
N ALA A 188 -49.31 4.06 -13.23
CA ALA A 188 -49.75 3.29 -12.08
C ALA A 188 -50.67 2.16 -12.58
N VAL A 189 -50.29 0.91 -12.25
CA VAL A 189 -51.10 -0.29 -12.48
C VAL A 189 -51.73 -0.72 -11.16
#